data_34720fbb95e838d135e3122a73891d6d
#
_entry.id   34720fbb95e838d135e3122a73891d6d
#
_cell.length_a   1.000
_cell.length_b   1.000
_cell.length_c   1.000
_cell.angle_alpha   90.00
_cell.angle_beta   90.00
_cell.angle_gamma   90.00
#
_symmetry.space_group_name_H-M   'P 1'
#
loop_
_entity.id
_entity.type
_entity.pdbx_description
1 polymer ?
#
loop_
_entity_poly.entity_id
_entity_poly.type
_entity_poly.pdbx_seq_one_letter_code
_entity_poly.pdbx_strand_id
1 'polypeptide(L)'
;MNDNEFLGYHSEWNLGSPGGWDYQRITQEIGKATWERLAHHLSLHIKLDFDHPLLHPVHGFVEMLVQCHLQRKDLDRNIIAVVAEEETLEDVVENQNLAERLSGIDGITGALMAPHEVELSGGKVCWKGKPISTIFMDFNSDVLLDLHRKHGLAPLLQAVRENRAINPRGTEPINVKSMFELITDPDKNGAFNDETIRRTPWTRRFYPRRTTGPKRETIGDLVEW
;
A
#
# COMPACT_ATOMS: atom_id res chain seq x y z
N MET A 1 24.81 12.17 7.44
CA MET A 1 24.01 12.22 6.20
C MET A 1 24.16 13.62 5.63
N ASN A 2 24.51 13.72 4.36
CA ASN A 2 24.56 15.02 3.69
C ASN A 2 23.15 15.62 3.68
N ASP A 3 23.02 16.89 4.09
CA ASP A 3 21.73 17.62 4.08
C ASP A 3 21.08 17.75 2.68
N ASN A 4 21.73 17.23 1.65
CA ASN A 4 21.27 17.25 0.26
C ASN A 4 20.40 16.03 -0.14
N GLU A 5 20.21 15.04 0.74
CA GLU A 5 19.36 13.88 0.47
C GLU A 5 18.01 14.00 1.17
N PHE A 6 17.28 15.07 0.90
CA PHE A 6 15.89 15.15 1.35
C PHE A 6 15.01 14.25 0.50
N LEU A 7 14.62 13.12 1.06
CA LEU A 7 13.79 12.10 0.38
C LEU A 7 12.28 12.46 0.30
N GLY A 8 11.90 13.69 0.60
CA GLY A 8 10.52 14.16 0.59
C GLY A 8 9.78 13.99 1.90
N TYR A 9 8.53 14.43 1.93
CA TYR A 9 7.62 14.33 3.07
C TYR A 9 6.74 13.08 3.00
N HIS A 10 6.38 12.55 4.16
CA HIS A 10 5.31 11.56 4.25
C HIS A 10 3.97 12.27 4.02
N SER A 11 3.25 11.90 2.99
CA SER A 11 1.93 12.47 2.70
C SER A 11 0.80 11.57 3.14
N GLU A 12 1.03 10.25 3.09
CA GLU A 12 0.03 9.24 3.43
C GLU A 12 0.70 7.88 3.63
N TRP A 13 0.13 7.04 4.50
CA TRP A 13 0.46 5.62 4.61
C TRP A 13 -0.75 4.80 4.20
N ASN A 14 -0.55 3.87 3.26
CA ASN A 14 -1.54 2.91 2.82
C ASN A 14 -1.10 1.50 3.22
N LEU A 15 -1.48 1.08 4.42
CA LEU A 15 -1.10 -0.21 5.01
C LEU A 15 -2.24 -1.24 5.00
N GLY A 16 -3.43 -0.83 4.61
CA GLY A 16 -4.59 -1.69 4.46
C GLY A 16 -4.63 -2.31 3.07
N SER A 17 -5.16 -1.58 2.12
CA SER A 17 -5.35 -1.99 0.73
C SER A 17 -4.77 -0.91 -0.19
N PRO A 18 -3.41 -0.88 -0.32
CA PRO A 18 -2.77 0.11 -1.18
C PRO A 18 -3.14 -0.12 -2.64
N GLY A 19 -3.53 0.96 -3.32
CA GLY A 19 -3.89 0.97 -4.73
C GLY A 19 -3.31 2.18 -5.45
N GLY A 20 -3.60 2.32 -6.75
CA GLY A 20 -3.18 3.46 -7.58
C GLY A 20 -1.82 3.30 -8.25
N TRP A 21 -1.11 2.21 -8.03
CA TRP A 21 0.23 1.98 -8.60
C TRP A 21 0.23 1.78 -10.13
N ASP A 22 -0.82 1.20 -10.70
CA ASP A 22 -0.94 1.07 -12.16
C ASP A 22 -1.57 2.30 -12.80
N TYR A 23 -2.51 2.96 -12.12
CA TYR A 23 -3.02 4.27 -12.53
C TYR A 23 -1.92 5.33 -12.53
N GLN A 24 -1.00 5.27 -11.59
CA GLN A 24 0.17 6.15 -11.56
C GLN A 24 1.02 5.95 -12.81
N ARG A 25 1.24 4.72 -13.27
CA ARG A 25 1.96 4.42 -14.53
C ARG A 25 1.29 5.09 -15.73
N ILE A 26 -0.03 4.96 -15.87
CA ILE A 26 -0.80 5.59 -16.94
C ILE A 26 -0.69 7.11 -16.86
N THR A 27 -0.84 7.67 -15.68
CA THR A 27 -0.73 9.12 -15.45
C THR A 27 0.66 9.64 -15.83
N GLN A 28 1.70 8.88 -15.56
CA GLN A 28 3.07 9.21 -15.90
C GLN A 28 3.32 9.19 -17.42
N GLU A 29 2.79 8.18 -18.13
CA GLU A 29 2.87 8.13 -19.59
C GLU A 29 2.18 9.33 -20.22
N ILE A 30 0.99 9.71 -19.75
CA ILE A 30 0.28 10.91 -20.18
C ILE A 30 1.09 12.16 -19.84
N GLY A 31 1.65 12.24 -18.65
CA GLY A 31 2.49 13.35 -18.20
C GLY A 31 3.72 13.53 -19.06
N LYS A 32 4.41 12.44 -19.41
CA LYS A 32 5.57 12.42 -20.30
C LYS A 32 5.20 12.96 -21.69
N ALA A 33 4.16 12.40 -22.29
CA ALA A 33 3.70 12.83 -23.62
C ALA A 33 3.25 14.30 -23.63
N THR A 34 2.59 14.75 -22.57
CA THR A 34 2.16 16.14 -22.41
C THR A 34 3.35 17.07 -22.27
N TRP A 35 4.34 16.71 -21.44
CA TRP A 35 5.55 17.49 -21.24
C TRP A 35 6.36 17.62 -22.54
N GLU A 36 6.55 16.54 -23.27
CA GLU A 36 7.27 16.56 -24.54
C GLU A 36 6.66 17.53 -25.54
N ARG A 37 5.32 17.54 -25.66
CA ARG A 37 4.59 18.48 -26.50
C ARG A 37 4.73 19.92 -26.04
N LEU A 38 4.60 20.16 -24.73
CA LEU A 38 4.71 21.50 -24.14
C LEU A 38 6.13 22.05 -24.29
N ALA A 39 7.13 21.24 -23.98
CA ALA A 39 8.55 21.61 -24.09
C ALA A 39 8.90 21.97 -25.54
N HIS A 40 8.43 21.19 -26.50
CA HIS A 40 8.61 21.50 -27.93
C HIS A 40 7.93 22.82 -28.30
N HIS A 41 6.66 22.99 -27.92
CA HIS A 41 5.87 24.20 -28.28
C HIS A 41 6.45 25.47 -27.67
N LEU A 42 6.95 25.41 -26.44
CA LEU A 42 7.52 26.56 -25.73
C LEU A 42 9.04 26.68 -25.87
N SER A 43 9.68 25.82 -26.68
CA SER A 43 11.13 25.76 -26.83
C SER A 43 11.89 25.64 -25.48
N LEU A 44 11.35 24.84 -24.55
CA LEU A 44 11.95 24.63 -23.25
C LEU A 44 13.12 23.63 -23.35
N HIS A 45 14.24 23.97 -22.72
CA HIS A 45 15.42 23.10 -22.64
C HIS A 45 15.53 22.37 -21.29
N ILE A 46 14.41 22.19 -20.61
CA ILE A 46 14.34 21.47 -19.33
C ILE A 46 14.10 19.98 -19.61
N LYS A 47 14.99 19.13 -19.14
CA LYS A 47 14.81 17.67 -19.21
C LYS A 47 14.22 17.17 -17.88
N LEU A 48 13.07 16.48 -17.95
CA LEU A 48 12.51 15.77 -16.83
C LEU A 48 12.83 14.27 -16.95
N ASP A 49 13.17 13.65 -15.84
CA ASP A 49 13.44 12.22 -15.77
C ASP A 49 12.15 11.47 -15.37
N PHE A 50 11.42 11.00 -16.39
CA PHE A 50 10.22 10.21 -16.21
C PHE A 50 10.51 8.72 -15.94
N ASP A 51 11.74 8.28 -16.10
CA ASP A 51 12.14 6.89 -15.89
C ASP A 51 12.76 6.66 -14.50
N HIS A 52 12.72 7.69 -13.63
CA HIS A 52 13.24 7.61 -12.28
C HIS A 52 12.50 6.52 -11.46
N PRO A 53 13.19 5.60 -10.76
CA PRO A 53 12.57 4.45 -10.08
C PRO A 53 11.46 4.82 -9.10
N LEU A 54 11.57 5.96 -8.40
CA LEU A 54 10.53 6.44 -7.48
C LEU A 54 9.20 6.80 -8.16
N LEU A 55 9.20 6.95 -9.49
CA LEU A 55 7.99 7.19 -10.28
C LEU A 55 7.32 5.88 -10.75
N HIS A 56 7.86 4.71 -10.38
CA HIS A 56 7.36 3.39 -10.78
C HIS A 56 7.05 2.50 -9.56
N PRO A 57 6.08 2.88 -8.70
CA PRO A 57 5.79 2.17 -7.45
C PRO A 57 5.37 0.72 -7.66
N VAL A 58 4.81 0.38 -8.82
CA VAL A 58 4.42 -1.01 -9.15
C VAL A 58 5.59 -1.98 -9.09
N HIS A 59 6.78 -1.57 -9.53
CA HIS A 59 7.97 -2.43 -9.47
C HIS A 59 8.36 -2.76 -8.03
N GLY A 60 8.41 -1.75 -7.16
CA GLY A 60 8.69 -1.94 -5.74
C GLY A 60 7.61 -2.76 -5.04
N PHE A 61 6.35 -2.61 -5.43
CA PHE A 61 5.24 -3.38 -4.86
C PHE A 61 5.33 -4.86 -5.24
N VAL A 62 5.55 -5.17 -6.52
CA VAL A 62 5.78 -6.54 -6.99
C VAL A 62 6.99 -7.16 -6.31
N GLU A 63 8.11 -6.44 -6.24
CA GLU A 63 9.32 -6.90 -5.56
C GLU A 63 9.06 -7.21 -4.08
N MET A 64 8.33 -6.37 -3.37
CA MET A 64 7.93 -6.61 -1.97
C MET A 64 7.12 -7.91 -1.84
N LEU A 65 6.15 -8.16 -2.71
CA LEU A 65 5.36 -9.40 -2.71
C LEU A 65 6.23 -10.64 -2.90
N VAL A 66 7.15 -10.56 -3.87
CA VAL A 66 8.10 -11.64 -4.16
C VAL A 66 9.04 -11.87 -2.98
N GLN A 67 9.57 -10.82 -2.36
CA GLN A 67 10.42 -10.95 -1.17
C GLN A 67 9.66 -11.58 0.01
N CYS A 68 8.42 -11.20 0.24
CA CYS A 68 7.55 -11.84 1.24
C CYS A 68 7.36 -13.34 0.95
N HIS A 69 7.19 -13.72 -0.32
CA HIS A 69 7.11 -15.12 -0.74
C HIS A 69 8.41 -15.87 -0.46
N LEU A 70 9.55 -15.34 -0.90
CA LEU A 70 10.86 -15.98 -0.74
C LEU A 70 11.28 -16.17 0.73
N GLN A 71 10.95 -15.21 1.59
CA GLN A 71 11.26 -15.28 3.02
C GLN A 71 10.54 -16.44 3.74
N ARG A 72 9.41 -16.93 3.21
CA ARG A 72 8.63 -18.00 3.84
C ARG A 72 9.28 -19.37 3.75
N LYS A 73 10.19 -19.59 2.80
CA LYS A 73 10.86 -20.89 2.56
C LYS A 73 9.90 -22.05 2.31
N ASP A 74 8.68 -21.76 1.90
CA ASP A 74 7.64 -22.75 1.58
C ASP A 74 7.79 -23.20 0.13
N LEU A 75 8.80 -24.01 -0.19
CA LEU A 75 9.17 -24.40 -1.55
C LEU A 75 8.06 -25.14 -2.34
N ASP A 76 7.07 -25.68 -1.64
CA ASP A 76 5.90 -26.35 -2.23
C ASP A 76 4.74 -25.39 -2.55
N ARG A 77 4.90 -24.10 -2.28
CA ARG A 77 3.88 -23.07 -2.42
C ARG A 77 4.41 -21.95 -3.30
N ASN A 78 3.92 -21.87 -4.52
CA ASN A 78 4.37 -20.88 -5.50
C ASN A 78 3.31 -19.86 -5.92
N ILE A 79 2.12 -19.90 -5.28
CA ILE A 79 1.04 -18.95 -5.58
C ILE A 79 1.18 -17.71 -4.70
N ILE A 80 1.25 -16.55 -5.35
CA ILE A 80 0.99 -15.25 -4.74
C ILE A 80 -0.41 -14.81 -5.16
N ALA A 81 -1.34 -14.79 -4.22
CA ALA A 81 -2.74 -14.50 -4.48
C ALA A 81 -3.04 -13.00 -4.31
N VAL A 82 -3.73 -12.43 -5.27
CA VAL A 82 -4.43 -11.15 -5.18
C VAL A 82 -5.89 -11.47 -4.90
N VAL A 83 -6.37 -11.15 -3.72
CA VAL A 83 -7.74 -11.44 -3.30
C VAL A 83 -8.53 -10.14 -3.28
N ALA A 84 -9.56 -10.04 -4.10
CA ALA A 84 -10.42 -8.88 -4.25
C ALA A 84 -11.91 -9.28 -4.18
N GLU A 85 -12.80 -8.31 -3.97
CA GLU A 85 -14.24 -8.56 -3.98
C GLU A 85 -14.66 -9.11 -5.35
N GLU A 86 -15.57 -10.09 -5.36
CA GLU A 86 -15.99 -10.78 -6.58
C GLU A 86 -16.48 -9.83 -7.66
N GLU A 87 -17.23 -8.80 -7.25
CA GLU A 87 -17.79 -7.78 -8.13
C GLU A 87 -16.72 -6.91 -8.79
N THR A 88 -15.50 -6.89 -8.25
CA THR A 88 -14.39 -6.04 -8.75
C THR A 88 -13.35 -6.81 -9.58
N LEU A 89 -13.45 -8.14 -9.64
CA LEU A 89 -12.43 -8.98 -10.31
C LEU A 89 -12.26 -8.64 -11.81
N GLU A 90 -13.36 -8.30 -12.48
CA GLU A 90 -13.36 -7.97 -13.91
C GLU A 90 -13.12 -6.48 -14.18
N ASP A 91 -13.48 -5.62 -13.22
CA ASP A 91 -13.49 -4.17 -13.40
C ASP A 91 -12.17 -3.50 -12.95
N VAL A 92 -11.47 -4.06 -11.95
CA VAL A 92 -10.23 -3.48 -11.42
C VAL A 92 -9.03 -4.01 -12.18
N VAL A 93 -8.72 -3.36 -13.29
CA VAL A 93 -7.58 -3.70 -14.19
C VAL A 93 -6.25 -3.75 -13.43
N GLU A 94 -6.09 -2.95 -12.39
CA GLU A 94 -4.89 -2.91 -11.57
C GLU A 94 -4.59 -4.26 -10.89
N ASN A 95 -5.61 -4.95 -10.37
CA ASN A 95 -5.47 -6.27 -9.76
C ASN A 95 -5.14 -7.36 -10.78
N GLN A 96 -5.75 -7.27 -11.98
CA GLN A 96 -5.44 -8.16 -13.10
C GLN A 96 -3.98 -8.00 -13.53
N ASN A 97 -3.53 -6.77 -13.75
CA ASN A 97 -2.16 -6.45 -14.12
C ASN A 97 -1.16 -6.91 -13.04
N LEU A 98 -1.51 -6.83 -11.76
CA LEU A 98 -0.66 -7.32 -10.68
C LEU A 98 -0.49 -8.83 -10.76
N ALA A 99 -1.57 -9.58 -10.92
CA ALA A 99 -1.53 -11.04 -11.04
C ALA A 99 -0.73 -11.48 -12.28
N GLU A 100 -0.88 -10.79 -13.42
CA GLU A 100 -0.12 -11.03 -14.63
C GLU A 100 1.38 -10.78 -14.44
N ARG A 101 1.76 -9.67 -13.83
CA ARG A 101 3.16 -9.33 -13.53
C ARG A 101 3.82 -10.37 -12.63
N LEU A 102 3.11 -10.82 -11.60
CA LEU A 102 3.58 -11.89 -10.72
C LEU A 102 3.77 -13.20 -11.48
N SER A 103 2.85 -13.53 -12.39
CA SER A 103 2.96 -14.73 -13.23
C SER A 103 4.09 -14.66 -14.27
N GLY A 104 4.58 -13.47 -14.58
CA GLY A 104 5.75 -13.27 -15.44
C GLY A 104 7.09 -13.57 -14.75
N ILE A 105 7.08 -13.87 -13.44
CA ILE A 105 8.29 -14.16 -12.66
C ILE A 105 8.48 -15.70 -12.60
N ASP A 106 9.68 -16.15 -12.93
CA ASP A 106 9.98 -17.57 -12.94
C ASP A 106 9.72 -18.23 -11.57
N GLY A 107 9.04 -19.37 -11.61
CA GLY A 107 8.66 -20.14 -10.43
C GLY A 107 7.49 -19.57 -9.62
N ILE A 108 6.88 -18.45 -10.01
CA ILE A 108 5.75 -17.83 -9.33
C ILE A 108 4.48 -17.93 -10.19
N THR A 109 3.36 -18.17 -9.53
CA THR A 109 2.02 -18.07 -10.11
C THR A 109 1.29 -16.92 -9.43
N GLY A 110 1.06 -15.82 -10.13
CA GLY A 110 0.14 -14.76 -9.72
C GLY A 110 -1.30 -15.22 -9.95
N ALA A 111 -2.18 -15.06 -8.97
CA ALA A 111 -3.57 -15.48 -9.11
C ALA A 111 -4.51 -14.43 -8.53
N LEU A 112 -5.42 -13.94 -9.36
CA LEU A 112 -6.53 -13.07 -8.93
C LEU A 112 -7.74 -13.96 -8.61
N MET A 113 -8.36 -13.74 -7.44
CA MET A 113 -9.47 -14.57 -6.97
C MET A 113 -10.38 -13.85 -5.99
N ALA A 114 -11.62 -14.34 -5.89
CA ALA A 114 -12.55 -13.91 -4.85
C ALA A 114 -12.20 -14.53 -3.47
N PRO A 115 -12.61 -13.91 -2.36
CA PRO A 115 -12.31 -14.39 -1.01
C PRO A 115 -12.81 -15.80 -0.71
N HIS A 116 -13.94 -16.20 -1.28
CA HIS A 116 -14.55 -17.53 -1.08
C HIS A 116 -13.89 -18.64 -1.93
N GLU A 117 -13.05 -18.29 -2.91
CA GLU A 117 -12.26 -19.26 -3.68
C GLU A 117 -11.02 -19.75 -2.92
N VAL A 118 -10.67 -19.08 -1.81
CA VAL A 118 -9.62 -19.55 -0.91
C VAL A 118 -10.15 -20.71 -0.09
N GLU A 119 -9.49 -21.85 -0.16
CA GLU A 119 -9.93 -23.12 0.42
C GLU A 119 -8.90 -23.70 1.40
N LEU A 120 -9.32 -24.67 2.22
CA LEU A 120 -8.42 -25.50 3.03
C LEU A 120 -8.35 -26.91 2.45
N SER A 121 -7.15 -27.34 2.08
CA SER A 121 -6.89 -28.68 1.58
C SER A 121 -5.67 -29.28 2.28
N GLY A 122 -5.83 -30.42 2.91
CA GLY A 122 -4.75 -31.06 3.68
C GLY A 122 -4.16 -30.19 4.78
N GLY A 123 -4.97 -29.30 5.39
CA GLY A 123 -4.53 -28.35 6.41
C GLY A 123 -3.75 -27.14 5.86
N LYS A 124 -3.64 -26.99 4.55
CA LYS A 124 -3.00 -25.86 3.87
C LYS A 124 -4.03 -24.94 3.26
N VAL A 125 -3.73 -23.64 3.26
CA VAL A 125 -4.51 -22.63 2.52
C VAL A 125 -4.18 -22.80 1.03
N CYS A 126 -5.21 -23.01 0.21
CA CYS A 126 -5.08 -23.38 -1.19
C CYS A 126 -6.01 -22.55 -2.08
N TRP A 127 -5.73 -22.58 -3.39
CA TRP A 127 -6.61 -22.18 -4.47
C TRP A 127 -6.59 -23.26 -5.56
N LYS A 128 -7.75 -23.78 -5.93
CA LYS A 128 -7.87 -24.91 -6.90
C LYS A 128 -6.95 -26.06 -6.55
N GLY A 129 -6.91 -26.43 -5.26
CA GLY A 129 -6.09 -27.53 -4.73
C GLY A 129 -4.58 -27.24 -4.64
N LYS A 130 -4.11 -26.06 -5.06
CA LYS A 130 -2.69 -25.68 -5.02
C LYS A 130 -2.41 -24.77 -3.83
N PRO A 131 -1.36 -25.03 -3.03
CA PRO A 131 -1.05 -24.22 -1.85
C PRO A 131 -0.67 -22.79 -2.18
N ILE A 132 -1.25 -21.84 -1.43
CA ILE A 132 -0.94 -20.40 -1.51
C ILE A 132 0.21 -20.08 -0.55
N SER A 133 1.21 -19.37 -1.04
CA SER A 133 2.31 -18.85 -0.26
C SER A 133 1.95 -17.54 0.44
N THR A 134 1.52 -16.57 -0.33
CA THR A 134 1.36 -15.18 0.08
C THR A 134 0.06 -14.63 -0.46
N ILE A 135 -0.62 -13.79 0.31
CA ILE A 135 -1.88 -13.16 -0.06
C ILE A 135 -1.75 -11.65 0.10
N PHE A 136 -2.09 -10.92 -0.94
CA PHE A 136 -2.46 -9.51 -0.88
C PHE A 136 -3.99 -9.40 -0.96
N MET A 137 -4.60 -8.66 -0.03
CA MET A 137 -6.05 -8.44 0.00
C MET A 137 -6.38 -7.00 -0.42
N ASP A 138 -7.16 -6.85 -1.48
CA ASP A 138 -7.60 -5.55 -1.96
C ASP A 138 -9.00 -5.19 -1.44
N PHE A 139 -9.14 -5.16 -0.12
CA PHE A 139 -10.33 -4.67 0.59
C PHE A 139 -10.03 -4.41 2.07
N ASN A 140 -10.89 -3.64 2.72
CA ASN A 140 -10.74 -3.21 4.10
C ASN A 140 -11.30 -4.23 5.12
N SER A 141 -11.03 -4.03 6.43
CA SER A 141 -11.45 -4.94 7.50
C SER A 141 -12.95 -5.06 7.65
N ASP A 142 -13.69 -3.99 7.44
CA ASP A 142 -15.16 -3.98 7.49
C ASP A 142 -15.75 -4.86 6.37
N VAL A 143 -15.21 -4.73 5.15
CA VAL A 143 -15.55 -5.60 4.02
C VAL A 143 -15.21 -7.06 4.34
N LEU A 144 -14.03 -7.35 4.90
CA LEU A 144 -13.66 -8.70 5.30
C LEU A 144 -14.65 -9.29 6.31
N LEU A 145 -15.09 -8.50 7.29
CA LEU A 145 -16.07 -8.95 8.30
C LEU A 145 -17.43 -9.24 7.68
N ASP A 146 -17.88 -8.42 6.76
CA ASP A 146 -19.15 -8.60 6.08
C ASP A 146 -19.13 -9.81 5.13
N LEU A 147 -18.06 -9.98 4.38
CA LEU A 147 -17.85 -11.17 3.54
C LEU A 147 -17.72 -12.44 4.38
N HIS A 148 -17.08 -12.38 5.54
CA HIS A 148 -17.02 -13.52 6.46
C HIS A 148 -18.41 -13.91 7.00
N ARG A 149 -19.25 -12.93 7.33
CA ARG A 149 -20.64 -13.20 7.76
C ARG A 149 -21.47 -13.84 6.65
N LYS A 150 -21.26 -13.44 5.40
CA LYS A 150 -21.99 -13.96 4.23
C LYS A 150 -21.51 -15.34 3.78
N HIS A 151 -20.20 -15.55 3.73
CA HIS A 151 -19.59 -16.69 3.03
C HIS A 151 -18.74 -17.60 3.94
N GLY A 152 -18.54 -17.26 5.21
CA GLY A 152 -17.79 -18.12 6.13
C GLY A 152 -16.32 -18.26 5.74
N LEU A 153 -15.58 -17.16 5.56
CA LEU A 153 -14.20 -17.11 5.05
C LEU A 153 -13.14 -17.70 6.00
N ALA A 154 -13.41 -18.88 6.60
CA ALA A 154 -12.46 -19.53 7.51
C ALA A 154 -11.08 -19.80 6.89
N PRO A 155 -10.96 -20.23 5.59
CA PRO A 155 -9.66 -20.42 4.96
C PRO A 155 -8.84 -19.14 4.84
N LEU A 156 -9.47 -18.02 4.47
CA LEU A 156 -8.80 -16.72 4.38
C LEU A 156 -8.35 -16.22 5.77
N LEU A 157 -9.20 -16.39 6.79
CA LEU A 157 -8.82 -16.07 8.18
C LEU A 157 -7.69 -16.97 8.69
N GLN A 158 -7.61 -18.22 8.24
CA GLN A 158 -6.46 -19.08 8.53
C GLN A 158 -5.19 -18.53 7.88
N ALA A 159 -5.24 -18.05 6.65
CA ALA A 159 -4.11 -17.40 5.99
C ALA A 159 -3.60 -16.18 6.78
N VAL A 160 -4.51 -15.37 7.33
CA VAL A 160 -4.14 -14.24 8.19
C VAL A 160 -3.43 -14.73 9.46
N ARG A 161 -3.95 -15.77 10.13
CA ARG A 161 -3.31 -16.35 11.33
C ARG A 161 -1.94 -16.95 11.05
N GLU A 162 -1.73 -17.51 9.86
CA GLU A 162 -0.44 -18.02 9.39
C GLU A 162 0.52 -16.92 8.89
N ASN A 163 0.16 -15.64 9.04
CA ASN A 163 0.90 -14.50 8.50
C ASN A 163 1.14 -14.57 6.98
N ARG A 164 0.23 -15.20 6.22
CA ARG A 164 0.31 -15.24 4.76
C ARG A 164 -0.23 -13.97 4.11
N ALA A 165 -1.12 -13.26 4.78
CA ALA A 165 -1.56 -11.95 4.35
C ALA A 165 -0.47 -10.90 4.64
N ILE A 166 -0.04 -10.18 3.60
CA ILE A 166 1.02 -9.16 3.71
C ILE A 166 0.50 -7.82 4.19
N ASN A 167 -0.79 -7.59 4.09
CA ASN A 167 -1.48 -6.41 4.59
C ASN A 167 -2.45 -6.81 5.72
N PRO A 168 -1.92 -7.13 6.90
CA PRO A 168 -2.71 -7.60 8.03
C PRO A 168 -3.66 -6.50 8.52
N ARG A 169 -4.84 -6.92 8.92
CA ARG A 169 -5.95 -6.02 9.30
C ARG A 169 -5.66 -5.10 10.47
N GLY A 170 -4.67 -5.38 11.29
CA GLY A 170 -4.27 -4.52 12.41
C GLY A 170 -3.57 -3.22 12.01
N THR A 171 -3.19 -3.04 10.76
CA THR A 171 -2.47 -1.85 10.28
C THR A 171 -3.37 -0.72 9.79
N GLU A 172 -4.63 -0.97 9.50
CA GLU A 172 -5.57 0.04 8.99
C GLU A 172 -5.74 1.29 9.87
N PRO A 173 -5.74 1.21 11.22
CA PRO A 173 -5.76 2.41 12.06
C PRO A 173 -4.57 3.35 11.82
N ILE A 174 -3.47 2.85 11.25
CA ILE A 174 -2.28 3.64 10.93
C ILE A 174 -2.46 4.42 9.62
N ASN A 175 -3.40 4.02 8.74
CA ASN A 175 -3.70 4.71 7.49
C ASN A 175 -4.32 6.09 7.70
N VAL A 176 -4.90 6.35 8.86
CA VAL A 176 -5.56 7.63 9.12
C VAL A 176 -4.54 8.75 9.25
N LYS A 177 -4.74 9.85 8.54
CA LYS A 177 -3.82 11.00 8.57
C LYS A 177 -3.64 11.60 9.97
N SER A 178 -4.58 11.38 10.88
CA SER A 178 -4.45 11.77 12.29
C SER A 178 -3.29 11.06 13.03
N MET A 179 -2.75 9.95 12.49
CA MET A 179 -1.51 9.35 12.98
C MET A 179 -0.32 10.31 12.88
N PHE A 180 -0.30 11.18 11.89
CA PHE A 180 0.75 12.20 11.76
C PHE A 180 0.75 13.19 12.92
N GLU A 181 -0.37 13.34 13.61
CA GLU A 181 -0.38 14.10 14.87
C GLU A 181 0.51 13.47 15.94
N LEU A 182 0.51 12.13 16.08
CA LEU A 182 1.36 11.44 17.06
C LEU A 182 2.85 11.65 16.76
N ILE A 183 3.20 11.75 15.47
CA ILE A 183 4.59 11.95 15.03
C ILE A 183 5.00 13.42 15.21
N THR A 184 4.10 14.37 14.97
CA THR A 184 4.44 15.80 14.93
C THR A 184 4.10 16.55 16.22
N ASP A 185 3.45 15.91 17.18
CA ASP A 185 3.16 16.47 18.50
C ASP A 185 4.33 16.21 19.46
N PRO A 186 5.03 17.24 19.93
CA PRO A 186 6.17 17.09 20.83
C PRO A 186 5.88 16.29 22.10
N ASP A 187 4.63 16.34 22.58
CA ASP A 187 4.21 15.62 23.78
C ASP A 187 3.97 14.12 23.54
N LYS A 188 3.95 13.67 22.27
CA LYS A 188 3.58 12.31 21.88
C LYS A 188 4.66 11.59 21.04
N ASN A 189 5.59 12.32 20.48
CA ASN A 189 6.49 11.82 19.44
C ASN A 189 7.73 11.07 19.94
N GLY A 190 7.85 10.80 21.23
CA GLY A 190 9.04 10.16 21.82
C GLY A 190 9.39 8.76 21.30
N ALA A 191 8.47 8.10 20.59
CA ALA A 191 8.72 6.81 19.96
C ALA A 191 9.32 6.93 18.53
N PHE A 192 9.41 8.13 17.97
CA PHE A 192 9.85 8.37 16.60
C PHE A 192 11.22 9.03 16.56
N ASN A 193 12.01 8.69 15.54
CA ASN A 193 13.30 9.35 15.34
C ASN A 193 13.14 10.74 14.69
N ASP A 194 14.17 11.56 14.81
CA ASP A 194 14.16 12.96 14.33
C ASP A 194 13.91 13.05 12.81
N GLU A 195 14.40 12.09 12.03
CA GLU A 195 14.18 12.07 10.57
C GLU A 195 12.72 11.84 10.24
N THR A 196 12.06 10.88 10.90
CA THR A 196 10.63 10.62 10.73
C THR A 196 9.82 11.86 11.10
N ILE A 197 10.13 12.51 12.23
CA ILE A 197 9.45 13.73 12.66
C ILE A 197 9.63 14.85 11.63
N ARG A 198 10.86 15.09 11.17
CA ARG A 198 11.18 16.13 10.19
C ARG A 198 10.48 15.93 8.83
N ARG A 199 10.29 14.67 8.43
CA ARG A 199 9.67 14.29 7.16
C ARG A 199 8.15 14.19 7.23
N THR A 200 7.56 14.39 8.41
CA THR A 200 6.10 14.32 8.58
C THR A 200 5.54 15.73 8.65
N PRO A 201 4.62 16.11 7.76
CA PRO A 201 3.96 17.41 7.80
C PRO A 201 3.24 17.62 9.12
N TRP A 202 3.35 18.82 9.67
CA TRP A 202 2.62 19.18 10.87
C TRP A 202 1.13 18.88 10.68
N THR A 203 0.57 18.09 11.59
CA THR A 203 -0.81 17.60 11.49
C THR A 203 -1.47 17.65 12.85
N ARG A 204 -2.69 18.17 12.91
CA ARG A 204 -3.53 18.18 14.11
C ARG A 204 -4.96 17.83 13.75
N ARG A 205 -5.61 17.01 14.59
CA ARG A 205 -7.05 16.82 14.51
C ARG A 205 -7.74 18.13 14.89
N PHE A 206 -8.67 18.58 14.06
CA PHE A 206 -9.30 19.88 14.17
C PHE A 206 -10.48 19.86 15.14
N TYR A 207 -10.24 20.32 16.38
CA TYR A 207 -11.25 20.55 17.40
C TYR A 207 -10.73 21.54 18.44
N PRO A 208 -11.60 22.22 19.25
CA PRO A 208 -11.17 23.18 20.26
C PRO A 208 -10.21 22.54 21.26
N ARG A 209 -8.98 23.02 21.28
CA ARG A 209 -7.95 22.57 22.23
C ARG A 209 -6.67 23.39 22.13
N ARG A 210 -5.91 23.37 23.22
CA ARG A 210 -4.53 23.83 23.24
C ARG A 210 -3.61 22.81 22.55
N THR A 211 -2.66 23.28 21.74
CA THR A 211 -1.67 22.43 21.06
C THR A 211 -0.41 23.21 20.69
N THR A 212 0.63 22.52 20.22
CA THR A 212 1.84 23.11 19.68
C THR A 212 1.69 23.33 18.18
N GLY A 213 1.94 24.55 17.73
CA GLY A 213 1.90 24.95 16.32
C GLY A 213 3.12 24.50 15.51
N PRO A 214 3.11 24.71 14.18
CA PRO A 214 4.16 24.26 13.27
C PRO A 214 5.52 24.94 13.53
N LYS A 215 5.53 26.14 14.10
CA LYS A 215 6.74 26.88 14.52
C LYS A 215 7.10 26.67 15.98
N ARG A 216 6.55 25.66 16.62
CA ARG A 216 6.68 25.34 18.05
C ARG A 216 6.07 26.39 19.00
N GLU A 217 5.24 27.30 18.49
CA GLU A 217 4.43 28.22 19.28
C GLU A 217 3.30 27.48 20.02
N THR A 218 2.83 28.07 21.10
CA THR A 218 1.62 27.57 21.77
C THR A 218 0.38 28.14 21.11
N ILE A 219 -0.47 27.26 20.58
CA ILE A 219 -1.82 27.60 20.10
C ILE A 219 -2.77 27.38 21.27
N GLY A 220 -3.46 28.46 21.73
CA GLY A 220 -4.39 28.40 22.86
C GLY A 220 -5.67 27.61 22.52
N ASP A 221 -6.26 27.88 21.35
CA ASP A 221 -7.36 27.13 20.78
C ASP A 221 -7.10 26.93 19.28
N LEU A 222 -7.10 25.67 18.84
CA LEU A 222 -6.81 25.29 17.44
C LEU A 222 -7.90 25.75 16.46
N VAL A 223 -9.15 25.84 16.93
CA VAL A 223 -10.28 26.26 16.08
C VAL A 223 -10.30 27.77 15.86
N GLU A 224 -9.77 28.53 16.83
CA GLU A 224 -9.69 29.99 16.76
C GLU A 224 -8.38 30.49 16.14
N TRP A 225 -7.38 29.62 15.98
CA TRP A 225 -6.06 29.94 15.40
C TRP A 225 -6.13 30.05 13.88
#